data_4f5f8d27ba6fd50ff27a1a328128bf2e
#
_entry.id   4f5f8d27ba6fd50ff27a1a328128bf2e
#
_cell.length_a   1.000
_cell.length_b   1.000
_cell.length_c   1.000
_cell.angle_alpha   90.00
_cell.angle_beta   90.00
_cell.angle_gamma   90.00
#
_symmetry.space_group_name_H-M   'P 1'
#
loop_
_entity.id
_entity.type
_entity.pdbx_description
1 polymer ?
#
loop_
_entity_poly.entity_id
_entity_poly.type
_entity_poly.pdbx_seq_one_letter_code
_entity_poly.pdbx_strand_id
1 'polypeptide(L)'
;MNQINNNYCVIMAGGIGSRFWPYSRESKPKQFLDFFGTGKSLLQMTIDRFRPIVPIENVFVVTNVSYKQLILEQVPDLKEGQILCEPARRNTAPCIAYATAHIRALCLQRAYGYTQEEQGYTKDGKLKGGSSESHLPNYTDIDWSKPEMQANIVVAASDHLILEEDKFRQTILKAFNFVSKNKAIATLGMQPTRPETGYGYIQFLKPSDISHQPSEGIYPVKTFTEKPNLEMAKVFLESGDFLWNSGIFIWNLQTISEAFRYLLPEVADRFREGELLMGTDKEEAFIEQIFPKCPNISIDYGIMEKADNVFVIPSSFGWSDLGTWGSLYELSEKDQNGNVSLHSEAHFHEAKGNIVVLEHGKKAIVQGVDDMIIAEQDGALLVCKKAEEQRIKQFVSEL
;
A
#
# COMPACT_ATOMS: atom_id res chain seq x y z
N MET A 1 13.24 -27.04 16.02
CA MET A 1 11.99 -26.29 16.08
C MET A 1 11.96 -25.42 14.85
N ASN A 2 11.04 -25.63 13.91
CA ASN A 2 10.85 -24.72 12.78
C ASN A 2 10.43 -23.38 13.37
N GLN A 3 11.25 -22.36 13.16
CA GLN A 3 10.91 -21.00 13.53
C GLN A 3 9.68 -20.63 12.70
N ILE A 4 8.54 -20.39 13.37
CA ILE A 4 7.31 -19.96 12.70
C ILE A 4 7.66 -18.62 12.08
N ASN A 5 7.60 -18.53 10.74
CA ASN A 5 7.75 -17.24 10.07
C ASN A 5 6.44 -16.44 10.33
N ASN A 6 6.47 -15.60 11.33
CA ASN A 6 5.31 -14.81 11.78
C ASN A 6 5.32 -13.40 11.15
N ASN A 7 5.87 -13.27 9.95
CA ASN A 7 5.80 -12.05 9.16
C ASN A 7 4.57 -12.10 8.23
N TYR A 8 3.88 -10.98 8.14
CA TYR A 8 2.69 -10.79 7.33
C TYR A 8 2.91 -9.66 6.32
N CYS A 9 2.24 -9.75 5.17
CA CYS A 9 2.20 -8.71 4.18
C CYS A 9 0.76 -8.29 3.92
N VAL A 10 0.49 -7.00 4.00
CA VAL A 10 -0.80 -6.39 3.64
C VAL A 10 -0.60 -5.56 2.39
N ILE A 11 -1.28 -5.91 1.31
CA ILE A 11 -1.22 -5.22 0.03
C ILE A 11 -2.51 -4.42 -0.15
N MET A 12 -2.40 -3.10 -0.19
CA MET A 12 -3.54 -2.21 -0.42
C MET A 12 -3.82 -2.08 -1.92
N ALA A 13 -4.97 -2.56 -2.38
CA ALA A 13 -5.36 -2.62 -3.78
C ALA A 13 -6.70 -1.92 -4.07
N GLY A 14 -6.97 -0.79 -3.39
CA GLY A 14 -8.25 -0.06 -3.49
C GLY A 14 -8.26 1.12 -4.48
N GLY A 15 -7.11 1.51 -5.06
CA GLY A 15 -7.01 2.64 -5.97
C GLY A 15 -7.56 2.35 -7.36
N ILE A 16 -8.06 3.38 -8.08
CA ILE A 16 -8.47 3.26 -9.51
C ILE A 16 -7.31 3.60 -10.44
N GLY A 17 -6.47 4.58 -10.07
CA GLY A 17 -5.40 5.06 -10.94
C GLY A 17 -5.90 5.88 -12.14
N SER A 18 -6.96 6.67 -11.97
CA SER A 18 -7.70 7.37 -13.04
C SER A 18 -6.87 8.30 -13.93
N ARG A 19 -5.65 8.69 -13.50
CA ARG A 19 -4.72 9.49 -14.32
C ARG A 19 -4.16 8.72 -15.53
N PHE A 20 -4.20 7.38 -15.50
CA PHE A 20 -3.76 6.53 -16.60
C PHE A 20 -4.88 6.19 -17.60
N TRP A 21 -6.00 6.95 -17.58
CA TRP A 21 -6.99 6.78 -18.63
C TRP A 21 -6.36 6.97 -20.01
N PRO A 22 -6.71 6.15 -21.03
CA PRO A 22 -7.74 5.13 -21.07
C PRO A 22 -7.30 3.74 -20.59
N TYR A 23 -6.03 3.55 -20.21
CA TYR A 23 -5.49 2.27 -19.72
C TYR A 23 -6.13 1.85 -18.42
N SER A 24 -6.17 2.74 -17.44
CA SER A 24 -6.82 2.48 -16.15
C SER A 24 -8.25 2.99 -16.13
N ARG A 25 -9.19 2.12 -15.79
CA ARG A 25 -10.63 2.39 -15.68
C ARG A 25 -11.15 1.79 -14.38
N GLU A 26 -12.38 2.16 -14.00
CA GLU A 26 -13.03 1.58 -12.81
C GLU A 26 -13.22 0.06 -12.92
N SER A 27 -13.52 -0.45 -14.13
CA SER A 27 -13.62 -1.88 -14.40
C SER A 27 -12.29 -2.63 -14.37
N LYS A 28 -11.18 -1.94 -14.65
CA LYS A 28 -9.82 -2.50 -14.65
C LYS A 28 -8.83 -1.47 -14.15
N PRO A 29 -8.70 -1.32 -12.82
CA PRO A 29 -7.78 -0.36 -12.21
C PRO A 29 -6.31 -0.64 -12.52
N LYS A 30 -5.47 0.38 -12.30
CA LYS A 30 -4.05 0.42 -12.60
C LYS A 30 -3.29 -0.82 -12.10
N GLN A 31 -3.54 -1.28 -10.89
CA GLN A 31 -2.84 -2.42 -10.29
C GLN A 31 -3.04 -3.74 -11.03
N PHE A 32 -4.08 -3.86 -11.85
CA PHE A 32 -4.40 -5.05 -12.64
C PHE A 32 -3.86 -5.00 -14.07
N LEU A 33 -3.09 -3.96 -14.41
CA LEU A 33 -2.53 -3.74 -15.74
C LEU A 33 -1.07 -4.17 -15.81
N ASP A 34 -0.68 -4.71 -16.96
CA ASP A 34 0.71 -4.93 -17.32
C ASP A 34 1.23 -3.68 -18.06
N PHE A 35 1.88 -2.78 -17.31
CA PHE A 35 2.42 -1.54 -17.88
C PHE A 35 3.71 -1.75 -18.67
N PHE A 36 4.43 -2.82 -18.41
CA PHE A 36 5.79 -3.01 -18.93
C PHE A 36 5.90 -4.13 -19.96
N GLY A 37 4.78 -4.79 -20.33
CA GLY A 37 4.79 -5.91 -21.27
C GLY A 37 5.49 -7.15 -20.73
N THR A 38 5.53 -7.32 -19.42
CA THR A 38 6.19 -8.44 -18.73
C THR A 38 5.33 -9.70 -18.64
N GLY A 39 4.07 -9.61 -19.02
CA GLY A 39 3.06 -10.66 -18.82
C GLY A 39 2.49 -10.68 -17.39
N LYS A 40 2.85 -9.69 -16.54
CA LYS A 40 2.39 -9.59 -15.14
C LYS A 40 1.81 -8.22 -14.86
N SER A 41 0.68 -8.18 -14.13
CA SER A 41 0.15 -6.93 -13.58
C SER A 41 1.01 -6.41 -12.44
N LEU A 42 0.84 -5.12 -12.08
CA LEU A 42 1.55 -4.52 -10.95
C LEU A 42 1.23 -5.24 -9.63
N LEU A 43 -0.01 -5.72 -9.45
CA LEU A 43 -0.38 -6.54 -8.30
C LEU A 43 0.40 -7.85 -8.26
N GLN A 44 0.48 -8.58 -9.38
CA GLN A 44 1.25 -9.81 -9.47
C GLN A 44 2.74 -9.57 -9.17
N MET A 45 3.33 -8.51 -9.76
CA MET A 45 4.71 -8.12 -9.48
C MET A 45 4.93 -7.80 -8.00
N THR A 46 3.96 -7.12 -7.36
CA THR A 46 4.04 -6.79 -5.94
C THR A 46 3.98 -8.04 -5.07
N ILE A 47 3.06 -8.96 -5.32
CA ILE A 47 2.95 -10.22 -4.57
C ILE A 47 4.22 -11.07 -4.75
N ASP A 48 4.70 -11.22 -5.98
CA ASP A 48 5.91 -12.00 -6.28
C ASP A 48 7.14 -11.46 -5.55
N ARG A 49 7.25 -10.15 -5.42
CA ARG A 49 8.32 -9.47 -4.67
C ARG A 49 8.33 -9.83 -3.19
N PHE A 50 7.15 -10.04 -2.58
CA PHE A 50 7.04 -10.43 -1.18
C PHE A 50 7.16 -11.93 -0.92
N ARG A 51 6.97 -12.82 -1.91
CA ARG A 51 7.07 -14.28 -1.74
C ARG A 51 8.37 -14.78 -1.10
N PRO A 52 9.57 -14.22 -1.41
CA PRO A 52 10.80 -14.62 -0.74
C PRO A 52 10.92 -14.13 0.72
N ILE A 53 10.03 -13.27 1.18
CA ILE A 53 10.08 -12.58 2.48
C ILE A 53 9.00 -13.10 3.42
N VAL A 54 7.79 -13.31 2.88
CA VAL A 54 6.58 -13.65 3.62
C VAL A 54 5.93 -14.87 2.99
N PRO A 55 5.58 -15.93 3.75
CA PRO A 55 4.81 -17.05 3.23
C PRO A 55 3.52 -16.60 2.57
N ILE A 56 3.12 -17.24 1.47
CA ILE A 56 1.92 -16.81 0.72
C ILE A 56 0.65 -16.85 1.57
N GLU A 57 0.55 -17.77 2.52
CA GLU A 57 -0.56 -17.87 3.47
C GLU A 57 -0.65 -16.69 4.45
N ASN A 58 0.40 -15.87 4.56
CA ASN A 58 0.46 -14.66 5.38
C ASN A 58 0.38 -13.37 4.53
N VAL A 59 0.08 -13.47 3.24
CA VAL A 59 -0.16 -12.33 2.35
C VAL A 59 -1.65 -12.05 2.29
N PHE A 60 -2.06 -10.84 2.63
CA PHE A 60 -3.44 -10.36 2.56
C PHE A 60 -3.56 -9.21 1.57
N VAL A 61 -4.60 -9.22 0.75
CA VAL A 61 -4.91 -8.13 -0.17
C VAL A 61 -6.18 -7.43 0.29
N VAL A 62 -6.09 -6.14 0.60
CA VAL A 62 -7.25 -5.32 0.95
C VAL A 62 -7.72 -4.57 -0.28
N THR A 63 -8.98 -4.75 -0.66
CA THR A 63 -9.50 -4.20 -1.91
C THR A 63 -11.00 -3.91 -1.83
N ASN A 64 -11.55 -3.27 -2.86
CA ASN A 64 -13.01 -3.18 -3.00
C ASN A 64 -13.60 -4.54 -3.41
N VAL A 65 -14.81 -4.86 -2.93
CA VAL A 65 -15.51 -6.11 -3.23
C VAL A 65 -15.61 -6.39 -4.73
N SER A 66 -15.74 -5.35 -5.57
CA SER A 66 -15.83 -5.48 -7.04
C SER A 66 -14.57 -6.06 -7.70
N TYR A 67 -13.44 -6.04 -7.02
CA TYR A 67 -12.16 -6.52 -7.56
C TYR A 67 -11.74 -7.90 -7.02
N LYS A 68 -12.49 -8.49 -6.10
CA LYS A 68 -12.19 -9.80 -5.50
C LYS A 68 -11.97 -10.88 -6.55
N GLN A 69 -12.89 -10.99 -7.51
CA GLN A 69 -12.81 -12.00 -8.56
C GLN A 69 -11.59 -11.79 -9.47
N LEU A 70 -11.28 -10.54 -9.81
CA LEU A 70 -10.13 -10.20 -10.65
C LEU A 70 -8.79 -10.54 -9.97
N ILE A 71 -8.72 -10.41 -8.63
CA ILE A 71 -7.54 -10.82 -7.86
C ILE A 71 -7.37 -12.34 -7.90
N LEU A 72 -8.46 -13.10 -7.67
CA LEU A 72 -8.42 -14.56 -7.71
C LEU A 72 -8.01 -15.10 -9.10
N GLU A 73 -8.44 -14.44 -10.16
CA GLU A 73 -8.03 -14.79 -11.54
C GLU A 73 -6.56 -14.50 -11.80
N GLN A 74 -6.03 -13.39 -11.33
CA GLN A 74 -4.63 -13.00 -11.54
C GLN A 74 -3.66 -13.72 -10.59
N VAL A 75 -4.10 -14.07 -9.38
CA VAL A 75 -3.26 -14.67 -8.34
C VAL A 75 -3.97 -15.92 -7.77
N PRO A 76 -4.01 -17.02 -8.54
CA PRO A 76 -4.83 -18.20 -8.21
C PRO A 76 -4.36 -18.99 -6.98
N ASP A 77 -3.18 -18.72 -6.45
CA ASP A 77 -2.67 -19.31 -5.21
C ASP A 77 -3.05 -18.51 -3.95
N LEU A 78 -3.67 -17.35 -4.06
CA LEU A 78 -4.36 -16.71 -2.95
C LEU A 78 -5.73 -17.38 -2.70
N LYS A 79 -6.03 -17.59 -1.44
CA LYS A 79 -7.36 -18.08 -1.00
C LYS A 79 -8.32 -16.92 -0.82
N GLU A 80 -9.61 -17.17 -0.94
CA GLU A 80 -10.66 -16.14 -0.73
C GLU A 80 -10.51 -15.40 0.60
N GLY A 81 -10.23 -16.10 1.71
CA GLY A 81 -10.05 -15.51 3.04
C GLY A 81 -8.81 -14.62 3.19
N GLN A 82 -7.94 -14.56 2.17
CA GLN A 82 -6.81 -13.63 2.12
C GLN A 82 -7.15 -12.33 1.37
N ILE A 83 -8.35 -12.23 0.80
CA ILE A 83 -8.82 -11.03 0.10
C ILE A 83 -9.85 -10.35 0.99
N LEU A 84 -9.42 -9.28 1.65
CA LEU A 84 -10.21 -8.50 2.58
C LEU A 84 -10.97 -7.41 1.82
N CYS A 85 -12.30 -7.53 1.77
CA CYS A 85 -13.13 -6.66 0.95
C CYS A 85 -13.63 -5.45 1.72
N GLU A 86 -13.34 -4.25 1.22
CA GLU A 86 -13.87 -2.98 1.72
C GLU A 86 -15.20 -2.65 1.04
N PRO A 87 -16.31 -2.52 1.78
CA PRO A 87 -17.61 -2.16 1.21
C PRO A 87 -17.71 -0.68 0.82
N ALA A 88 -16.80 0.16 1.30
CA ALA A 88 -16.76 1.59 1.03
C ALA A 88 -15.32 2.10 1.01
N ARG A 89 -15.06 3.22 0.33
CA ARG A 89 -13.75 3.87 0.34
C ARG A 89 -13.63 4.76 1.57
N ARG A 90 -12.70 4.44 2.48
CA ARG A 90 -12.44 5.17 3.74
C ARG A 90 -10.98 5.55 3.94
N ASN A 91 -10.17 5.56 2.84
CA ASN A 91 -8.75 5.85 2.86
C ASN A 91 -7.93 4.76 3.60
N THR A 92 -6.63 4.99 3.79
CA THR A 92 -5.69 3.93 4.18
C THR A 92 -5.73 3.55 5.66
N ALA A 93 -6.16 4.42 6.59
CA ALA A 93 -6.20 4.03 8.00
C ALA A 93 -7.25 2.94 8.30
N PRO A 94 -8.53 3.05 7.88
CA PRO A 94 -9.48 1.95 8.05
C PRO A 94 -9.11 0.68 7.29
N CYS A 95 -8.50 0.82 6.09
CA CYS A 95 -7.96 -0.31 5.33
C CYS A 95 -6.94 -1.12 6.15
N ILE A 96 -5.95 -0.44 6.73
CA ILE A 96 -4.90 -1.05 7.54
C ILE A 96 -5.46 -1.57 8.87
N ALA A 97 -6.41 -0.86 9.49
CA ALA A 97 -7.07 -1.29 10.72
C ALA A 97 -7.82 -2.61 10.51
N TYR A 98 -8.52 -2.75 9.37
CA TYR A 98 -9.20 -3.98 8.99
C TYR A 98 -8.21 -5.15 8.90
N ALA A 99 -7.16 -5.02 8.09
CA ALA A 99 -6.14 -6.05 7.97
C ALA A 99 -5.45 -6.38 9.31
N THR A 100 -5.19 -5.36 10.12
CA THR A 100 -4.60 -5.53 11.47
C THR A 100 -5.52 -6.31 12.39
N ALA A 101 -6.82 -6.01 12.39
CA ALA A 101 -7.82 -6.72 13.19
C ALA A 101 -7.95 -8.19 12.75
N HIS A 102 -7.98 -8.44 11.44
CA HIS A 102 -8.00 -9.79 10.87
C HIS A 102 -6.76 -10.61 11.29
N ILE A 103 -5.56 -10.06 11.08
CA ILE A 103 -4.29 -10.73 11.46
C ILE A 103 -4.25 -10.96 12.96
N ARG A 104 -4.68 -10.00 13.79
CA ARG A 104 -4.72 -10.15 15.25
C ARG A 104 -5.65 -11.29 15.66
N ALA A 105 -6.83 -11.40 15.05
CA ALA A 105 -7.75 -12.51 15.32
C ALA A 105 -7.14 -13.86 14.97
N LEU A 106 -6.44 -13.99 13.83
CA LEU A 106 -5.72 -15.22 13.49
C LEU A 106 -4.61 -15.56 14.48
N CYS A 107 -3.87 -14.56 14.95
CA CYS A 107 -2.83 -14.74 15.98
C CYS A 107 -3.45 -15.18 17.31
N LEU A 108 -4.55 -14.57 17.74
CA LEU A 108 -5.29 -14.94 18.94
C LEU A 108 -5.85 -16.36 18.87
N GLN A 109 -6.42 -16.75 17.73
CA GLN A 109 -6.90 -18.12 17.52
C GLN A 109 -5.76 -19.15 17.67
N ARG A 110 -4.59 -18.87 17.10
CA ARG A 110 -3.40 -19.74 17.23
C ARG A 110 -2.85 -19.75 18.67
N ALA A 111 -2.79 -18.61 19.34
CA ALA A 111 -2.20 -18.45 20.67
C ALA A 111 -3.05 -19.07 21.79
N TYR A 112 -4.36 -19.07 21.64
CA TYR A 112 -5.31 -19.45 22.68
C TYR A 112 -6.23 -20.61 22.31
N GLY A 113 -6.13 -21.14 21.07
CA GLY A 113 -6.89 -22.29 20.60
C GLY A 113 -8.40 -22.03 20.45
N TYR A 114 -8.81 -20.79 20.27
CA TYR A 114 -10.23 -20.45 20.11
C TYR A 114 -10.78 -21.02 18.81
N THR A 115 -11.78 -21.90 18.92
CA THR A 115 -12.57 -22.41 17.77
C THR A 115 -13.87 -21.64 17.66
N GLN A 116 -14.47 -21.63 16.45
CA GLN A 116 -15.74 -20.95 16.19
C GLN A 116 -16.88 -21.45 17.09
N GLU A 117 -16.86 -22.72 17.50
CA GLU A 117 -17.89 -23.34 18.36
C GLU A 117 -17.82 -22.87 19.81
N GLU A 118 -16.64 -22.54 20.32
CA GLU A 118 -16.40 -22.09 21.69
C GLU A 118 -16.70 -20.60 21.90
N GLN A 119 -16.86 -19.84 20.81
CA GLN A 119 -17.10 -18.39 20.86
C GLN A 119 -18.55 -18.00 21.27
N GLY A 120 -19.40 -18.95 21.59
CA GLY A 120 -20.68 -18.69 22.25
C GLY A 120 -21.73 -17.94 21.44
N TYR A 121 -21.59 -17.83 20.11
CA TYR A 121 -22.59 -17.19 19.24
C TYR A 121 -23.68 -18.17 18.78
N THR A 122 -24.90 -17.66 18.66
CA THR A 122 -26.00 -18.37 17.99
C THR A 122 -25.79 -18.36 16.47
N LYS A 123 -26.46 -19.27 15.74
CA LYS A 123 -26.44 -19.30 14.26
C LYS A 123 -26.82 -17.97 13.62
N ASP A 124 -27.48 -17.09 14.33
CA ASP A 124 -27.96 -15.77 13.90
C ASP A 124 -27.00 -14.64 14.34
N GLY A 125 -25.79 -14.95 14.84
CA GLY A 125 -24.79 -13.93 15.19
C GLY A 125 -24.99 -13.25 16.54
N LYS A 126 -25.89 -13.72 17.40
CA LYS A 126 -26.10 -13.21 18.76
C LYS A 126 -25.32 -14.03 19.78
N LEU A 127 -24.78 -13.39 20.80
CA LEU A 127 -24.16 -14.07 21.95
C LEU A 127 -25.16 -15.06 22.57
N LYS A 128 -24.76 -16.31 22.78
CA LYS A 128 -25.54 -17.31 23.51
C LYS A 128 -25.57 -16.96 24.99
N GLY A 129 -26.75 -16.50 25.44
CA GLY A 129 -27.09 -16.40 26.88
C GLY A 129 -26.35 -15.30 27.64
N GLY A 130 -27.12 -14.49 28.29
CA GLY A 130 -26.89 -13.35 29.17
C GLY A 130 -25.75 -13.32 30.18
N SER A 131 -24.61 -13.93 29.94
CA SER A 131 -23.38 -13.65 30.67
C SER A 131 -22.45 -12.82 29.76
N SER A 132 -22.16 -11.63 30.18
CA SER A 132 -21.34 -10.61 29.52
C SER A 132 -19.84 -10.91 29.46
N GLU A 133 -19.43 -12.16 29.46
CA GLU A 133 -18.03 -12.53 29.34
C GLU A 133 -17.75 -13.06 27.93
N SER A 134 -17.31 -12.13 27.05
CA SER A 134 -16.58 -12.51 25.87
C SER A 134 -15.33 -13.25 26.32
N HIS A 135 -15.12 -14.49 25.90
CA HIS A 135 -13.93 -15.27 26.28
C HIS A 135 -12.64 -14.80 25.59
N LEU A 136 -12.70 -13.73 24.78
CA LEU A 136 -11.47 -13.06 24.35
C LEU A 136 -10.87 -12.28 25.51
N PRO A 137 -9.55 -12.36 25.69
CA PRO A 137 -8.89 -11.46 26.61
C PRO A 137 -9.19 -10.02 26.20
N ASN A 138 -9.53 -9.16 27.17
CA ASN A 138 -9.52 -7.73 26.90
C ASN A 138 -8.14 -7.40 26.32
N TYR A 139 -8.05 -6.34 25.52
CA TYR A 139 -6.77 -5.93 24.91
C TYR A 139 -5.63 -5.85 25.95
N THR A 140 -5.95 -5.45 27.18
CA THR A 140 -5.04 -5.39 28.33
C THR A 140 -4.58 -6.76 28.84
N ASP A 141 -5.33 -7.81 28.54
CA ASP A 141 -5.10 -9.17 29.04
C ASP A 141 -4.41 -10.06 28.00
N ILE A 142 -4.17 -9.52 26.78
CA ILE A 142 -3.43 -10.21 25.73
C ILE A 142 -1.98 -10.37 26.15
N ASP A 143 -1.53 -11.61 26.23
CA ASP A 143 -0.12 -11.92 26.42
C ASP A 143 0.64 -11.76 25.09
N TRP A 144 1.14 -10.56 24.87
CA TRP A 144 1.92 -10.21 23.68
C TRP A 144 3.26 -10.93 23.61
N SER A 145 3.72 -11.59 24.68
CA SER A 145 4.99 -12.35 24.66
C SER A 145 4.86 -13.72 23.99
N LYS A 146 3.64 -14.20 23.78
CA LYS A 146 3.42 -15.48 23.07
C LYS A 146 3.98 -15.42 21.66
N PRO A 147 4.65 -16.49 21.17
CA PRO A 147 5.24 -16.52 19.84
C PRO A 147 4.27 -16.19 18.72
N GLU A 148 3.02 -16.64 18.82
CA GLU A 148 1.95 -16.41 17.84
C GLU A 148 1.56 -14.93 17.76
N MET A 149 1.71 -14.19 18.88
CA MET A 149 1.41 -12.75 18.96
C MET A 149 2.58 -11.87 18.51
N GLN A 150 3.80 -12.44 18.38
CA GLN A 150 4.98 -11.73 17.89
C GLN A 150 4.99 -11.63 16.35
N ALA A 151 3.91 -11.11 15.79
CA ALA A 151 3.75 -10.93 14.36
C ALA A 151 4.30 -9.57 13.89
N ASN A 152 5.07 -9.56 12.81
CA ASN A 152 5.47 -8.34 12.12
C ASN A 152 4.67 -8.19 10.84
N ILE A 153 4.28 -6.97 10.51
CA ILE A 153 3.43 -6.67 9.37
C ILE A 153 4.15 -5.64 8.50
N VAL A 154 4.28 -5.92 7.20
CA VAL A 154 4.58 -4.91 6.19
C VAL A 154 3.31 -4.55 5.44
N VAL A 155 3.09 -3.26 5.24
CA VAL A 155 1.99 -2.72 4.43
C VAL A 155 2.58 -2.04 3.21
N ALA A 156 2.06 -2.34 2.03
CA ALA A 156 2.50 -1.75 0.77
C ALA A 156 1.32 -1.52 -0.20
N ALA A 157 1.47 -0.56 -1.11
CA ALA A 157 0.54 -0.40 -2.22
C ALA A 157 0.76 -1.49 -3.28
N SER A 158 -0.31 -1.88 -3.97
CA SER A 158 -0.31 -2.93 -4.99
C SER A 158 0.27 -2.49 -6.33
N ASP A 159 0.54 -1.20 -6.52
CA ASP A 159 0.75 -0.58 -7.82
C ASP A 159 2.05 0.25 -7.91
N HIS A 160 2.97 0.04 -6.96
CA HIS A 160 4.28 0.65 -6.96
C HIS A 160 5.31 -0.20 -7.72
N LEU A 161 6.19 0.49 -8.46
CA LEU A 161 7.34 -0.13 -9.11
C LEU A 161 8.54 -0.14 -8.17
N ILE A 162 9.27 -1.25 -8.16
CA ILE A 162 10.57 -1.43 -7.52
C ILE A 162 11.51 -2.05 -8.56
N LEU A 163 12.65 -1.41 -8.84
CA LEU A 163 13.59 -1.88 -9.86
C LEU A 163 14.62 -2.88 -9.30
N GLU A 164 15.10 -2.65 -8.07
CA GLU A 164 16.14 -3.45 -7.43
C GLU A 164 15.55 -4.31 -6.30
N GLU A 165 14.88 -5.40 -6.67
CA GLU A 165 14.12 -6.23 -5.72
C GLU A 165 14.99 -6.88 -4.64
N ASP A 166 16.26 -7.19 -4.91
CA ASP A 166 17.17 -7.73 -3.89
C ASP A 166 17.50 -6.69 -2.80
N LYS A 167 17.74 -5.45 -3.16
CA LYS A 167 17.93 -4.36 -2.19
C LYS A 167 16.66 -4.11 -1.39
N PHE A 168 15.51 -4.13 -2.06
CA PHE A 168 14.22 -4.03 -1.42
C PHE A 168 14.04 -5.13 -0.37
N ARG A 169 14.26 -6.38 -0.74
CA ARG A 169 14.16 -7.55 0.15
C ARG A 169 15.05 -7.38 1.39
N GLN A 170 16.32 -7.01 1.21
CA GLN A 170 17.24 -6.78 2.32
C GLN A 170 16.74 -5.67 3.25
N THR A 171 16.18 -4.59 2.69
CA THR A 171 15.63 -3.47 3.45
C THR A 171 14.41 -3.89 4.26
N ILE A 172 13.48 -4.67 3.70
CA ILE A 172 12.33 -5.20 4.45
C ILE A 172 12.76 -6.14 5.57
N LEU A 173 13.71 -7.05 5.32
CA LEU A 173 14.22 -7.95 6.36
C LEU A 173 14.91 -7.18 7.49
N LYS A 174 15.66 -6.12 7.17
CA LYS A 174 16.24 -5.20 8.15
C LYS A 174 15.16 -4.51 8.99
N ALA A 175 14.09 -4.02 8.33
CA ALA A 175 12.95 -3.40 9.00
C ALA A 175 12.23 -4.38 9.94
N PHE A 176 11.96 -5.61 9.50
CA PHE A 176 11.36 -6.64 10.34
C PHE A 176 12.20 -6.95 11.57
N ASN A 177 13.53 -7.13 11.40
CA ASN A 177 14.43 -7.34 12.53
C ASN A 177 14.45 -6.16 13.51
N PHE A 178 14.28 -4.94 13.04
CA PHE A 178 14.21 -3.75 13.89
C PHE A 178 12.90 -3.69 14.68
N VAL A 179 11.74 -3.80 14.02
CA VAL A 179 10.44 -3.68 14.68
C VAL A 179 10.09 -4.87 15.58
N SER A 180 10.69 -6.05 15.34
CA SER A 180 10.54 -7.22 16.24
C SER A 180 11.20 -7.02 17.60
N LYS A 181 12.15 -6.10 17.72
CA LYS A 181 12.92 -5.82 18.94
C LYS A 181 12.57 -4.48 19.59
N ASN A 182 11.87 -3.62 18.86
CA ASN A 182 11.58 -2.26 19.27
C ASN A 182 10.10 -1.95 19.07
N LYS A 183 9.49 -1.25 20.01
CA LYS A 183 8.14 -0.70 19.83
C LYS A 183 8.20 0.50 18.86
N ALA A 184 8.38 0.19 17.58
CA ALA A 184 8.64 1.18 16.55
C ALA A 184 7.74 0.98 15.32
N ILE A 185 7.41 2.07 14.67
CA ILE A 185 6.80 2.14 13.35
C ILE A 185 7.91 2.52 12.36
N ALA A 186 8.23 1.65 11.42
CA ALA A 186 9.24 1.93 10.40
C ALA A 186 8.59 2.26 9.06
N THR A 187 9.19 3.18 8.32
CA THR A 187 8.83 3.47 6.93
C THR A 187 10.08 3.53 6.05
N LEU A 188 9.91 3.32 4.75
CA LEU A 188 10.99 3.43 3.77
C LEU A 188 10.97 4.82 3.15
N GLY A 189 12.09 5.53 3.23
CA GLY A 189 12.23 6.87 2.69
C GLY A 189 13.08 6.89 1.43
N MET A 190 12.59 7.52 0.37
CA MET A 190 13.30 7.65 -0.90
C MET A 190 13.96 9.01 -1.02
N GLN A 191 15.21 9.04 -1.56
CA GLN A 191 15.90 10.30 -1.77
C GLN A 191 15.16 11.16 -2.80
N PRO A 192 14.74 12.39 -2.45
CA PRO A 192 14.14 13.30 -3.40
C PRO A 192 15.11 13.68 -4.51
N THR A 193 14.63 13.68 -5.75
CA THR A 193 15.40 14.11 -6.94
C THR A 193 14.81 15.37 -7.60
N ARG A 194 13.58 15.74 -7.21
CA ARG A 194 12.83 16.91 -7.69
C ARG A 194 11.85 17.39 -6.62
N PRO A 195 11.33 18.63 -6.72
CA PRO A 195 10.32 19.13 -5.78
C PRO A 195 8.93 18.57 -6.10
N GLU A 196 8.66 17.33 -5.70
CA GLU A 196 7.41 16.63 -5.95
C GLU A 196 6.32 17.06 -4.95
N THR A 197 5.17 17.50 -5.43
CA THR A 197 4.05 17.94 -4.57
C THR A 197 2.98 16.85 -4.35
N GLY A 198 3.09 15.72 -5.06
CA GLY A 198 2.19 14.58 -4.94
C GLY A 198 2.57 13.59 -3.85
N TYR A 199 3.76 13.74 -3.25
CA TYR A 199 4.29 12.82 -2.24
C TYR A 199 4.30 13.44 -0.84
N GLY A 200 4.28 12.58 0.16
CA GLY A 200 4.65 12.94 1.53
C GLY A 200 6.16 13.07 1.68
N TYR A 201 6.60 13.93 2.58
CA TYR A 201 8.00 14.16 2.93
C TYR A 201 8.23 13.83 4.41
N ILE A 202 9.34 13.16 4.68
CA ILE A 202 9.73 12.70 6.00
C ILE A 202 11.04 13.40 6.36
N GLN A 203 10.99 14.31 7.34
CA GLN A 203 12.22 14.85 7.95
C GLN A 203 12.73 13.87 9.00
N PHE A 204 13.99 13.51 8.91
CA PHE A 204 14.64 12.64 9.88
C PHE A 204 15.78 13.34 10.62
N LEU A 205 16.08 12.86 11.82
CA LEU A 205 17.22 13.33 12.58
C LEU A 205 18.50 12.79 11.95
N LYS A 206 19.44 13.69 11.60
CA LYS A 206 20.74 13.28 11.05
C LYS A 206 21.56 12.53 12.10
N PRO A 207 22.50 11.65 11.70
CA PRO A 207 23.36 10.92 12.65
C PRO A 207 24.10 11.84 13.63
N SER A 208 24.44 13.07 13.20
CA SER A 208 25.07 14.10 14.06
C SER A 208 24.17 14.60 15.19
N ASP A 209 22.85 14.50 15.03
CA ASP A 209 21.86 15.12 15.91
C ASP A 209 21.32 14.14 16.96
N ILE A 210 21.73 12.86 16.89
CA ILE A 210 21.29 11.79 17.79
C ILE A 210 22.46 11.28 18.64
N SER A 211 22.27 11.26 19.95
CA SER A 211 23.27 10.74 20.90
C SER A 211 23.40 9.22 20.87
N HIS A 212 22.34 8.52 20.47
CA HIS A 212 22.32 7.07 20.35
C HIS A 212 21.42 6.62 19.19
N GLN A 213 22.02 6.03 18.16
CA GLN A 213 21.29 5.47 17.02
C GLN A 213 20.76 4.09 17.37
N PRO A 214 19.44 3.84 17.30
CA PRO A 214 18.87 2.56 17.71
C PRO A 214 19.27 1.39 16.83
N SER A 215 19.63 1.66 15.56
CA SER A 215 20.19 0.68 14.63
C SER A 215 20.88 1.41 13.46
N GLU A 216 21.94 0.82 12.92
CA GLU A 216 22.66 1.40 11.77
C GLU A 216 21.74 1.60 10.56
N GLY A 217 21.74 2.84 10.02
CA GLY A 217 20.91 3.23 8.86
C GLY A 217 19.41 3.18 9.13
N ILE A 218 18.96 3.36 10.37
CA ILE A 218 17.58 3.59 10.77
C ILE A 218 17.55 4.84 11.64
N TYR A 219 16.74 5.83 11.26
CA TYR A 219 16.75 7.14 11.88
C TYR A 219 15.39 7.52 12.44
N PRO A 220 15.32 8.16 13.61
CA PRO A 220 14.08 8.73 14.13
C PRO A 220 13.53 9.78 13.17
N VAL A 221 12.22 9.76 12.96
CA VAL A 221 11.50 10.79 12.20
C VAL A 221 11.27 11.99 13.11
N LYS A 222 11.55 13.19 12.58
CA LYS A 222 11.31 14.45 13.25
C LYS A 222 9.97 15.05 12.87
N THR A 223 9.65 15.00 11.58
CA THR A 223 8.41 15.58 11.05
C THR A 223 7.95 14.77 9.84
N PHE A 224 6.65 14.61 9.71
CA PHE A 224 5.99 14.04 8.55
C PHE A 224 5.11 15.12 7.92
N THR A 225 5.24 15.35 6.61
CA THR A 225 4.46 16.40 5.90
C THR A 225 3.89 15.81 4.63
N GLU A 226 2.57 15.69 4.58
CA GLU A 226 1.89 15.12 3.43
C GLU A 226 1.59 16.21 2.37
N LYS A 227 1.99 15.96 1.14
CA LYS A 227 1.70 16.75 -0.07
C LYS A 227 1.94 18.26 0.11
N PRO A 228 3.20 18.71 0.30
CA PRO A 228 3.52 20.11 0.48
C PRO A 228 3.23 20.93 -0.79
N ASN A 229 3.11 22.24 -0.67
CA ASN A 229 3.13 23.10 -1.83
C ASN A 229 4.52 23.13 -2.50
N LEU A 230 4.60 23.67 -3.72
CA LEU A 230 5.84 23.67 -4.51
C LEU A 230 7.00 24.42 -3.81
N GLU A 231 6.73 25.50 -3.10
CA GLU A 231 7.74 26.29 -2.39
C GLU A 231 8.34 25.47 -1.24
N MET A 232 7.50 24.83 -0.45
CA MET A 232 7.95 23.92 0.61
C MET A 232 8.72 22.72 0.05
N ALA A 233 8.24 22.12 -1.05
CA ALA A 233 8.90 20.98 -1.67
C ALA A 233 10.32 21.32 -2.16
N LYS A 234 10.54 22.54 -2.67
CA LYS A 234 11.88 23.06 -3.02
C LYS A 234 12.78 23.19 -1.79
N VAL A 235 12.26 23.77 -0.71
CA VAL A 235 13.00 23.90 0.56
C VAL A 235 13.38 22.52 1.10
N PHE A 236 12.48 21.56 1.08
CA PHE A 236 12.75 20.20 1.54
C PHE A 236 13.82 19.49 0.70
N LEU A 237 13.80 19.69 -0.62
CA LEU A 237 14.81 19.15 -1.52
C LEU A 237 16.21 19.74 -1.22
N GLU A 238 16.30 21.05 -1.01
CA GLU A 238 17.56 21.78 -0.75
C GLU A 238 18.16 21.50 0.62
N SER A 239 17.35 21.22 1.64
CA SER A 239 17.80 20.96 3.02
C SER A 239 18.59 19.66 3.19
N GLY A 240 18.30 18.65 2.36
CA GLY A 240 19.00 17.37 2.33
C GLY A 240 18.74 16.45 3.54
N ASP A 241 17.73 16.76 4.38
CA ASP A 241 17.30 15.96 5.53
C ASP A 241 15.84 15.49 5.41
N PHE A 242 15.27 15.61 4.20
CA PHE A 242 13.97 15.08 3.87
C PHE A 242 14.08 13.92 2.87
N LEU A 243 13.19 12.95 3.05
CA LEU A 243 12.98 11.81 2.15
C LEU A 243 11.54 11.80 1.69
N TRP A 244 11.26 11.30 0.50
CA TRP A 244 9.89 11.00 0.08
C TRP A 244 9.35 9.80 0.86
N ASN A 245 8.12 9.88 1.31
CA ASN A 245 7.39 8.75 1.87
C ASN A 245 7.02 7.76 0.76
N SER A 246 7.53 6.54 0.85
CA SER A 246 7.18 5.48 -0.12
C SER A 246 5.79 4.88 0.08
N GLY A 247 5.12 5.17 1.21
CA GLY A 247 3.89 4.50 1.58
C GLY A 247 4.07 3.01 1.95
N ILE A 248 5.30 2.58 2.24
CA ILE A 248 5.60 1.24 2.73
C ILE A 248 5.91 1.34 4.21
N PHE A 249 5.09 0.69 5.03
CA PHE A 249 5.16 0.76 6.48
C PHE A 249 5.42 -0.62 7.07
N ILE A 250 6.21 -0.67 8.13
CA ILE A 250 6.55 -1.91 8.82
C ILE A 250 6.44 -1.71 10.33
N TRP A 251 5.78 -2.63 11.02
CA TRP A 251 5.57 -2.59 12.46
C TRP A 251 5.32 -3.98 13.05
N ASN A 252 5.43 -4.08 14.34
CA ASN A 252 4.93 -5.25 15.06
C ASN A 252 3.43 -5.11 15.33
N LEU A 253 2.71 -6.23 15.38
CA LEU A 253 1.26 -6.28 15.60
C LEU A 253 0.82 -5.54 16.86
N GLN A 254 1.55 -5.69 17.97
CA GLN A 254 1.26 -4.96 19.20
C GLN A 254 1.39 -3.46 18.99
N THR A 255 2.49 -3.00 18.40
CA THR A 255 2.78 -1.58 18.20
C THR A 255 1.69 -0.89 17.39
N ILE A 256 1.27 -1.48 16.27
CA ILE A 256 0.22 -0.85 15.42
C ILE A 256 -1.16 -0.94 16.09
N SER A 257 -1.45 -2.01 16.82
CA SER A 257 -2.70 -2.12 17.58
C SER A 257 -2.79 -1.06 18.68
N GLU A 258 -1.69 -0.80 19.38
CA GLU A 258 -1.58 0.29 20.37
C GLU A 258 -1.72 1.67 19.70
N ALA A 259 -1.07 1.89 18.57
CA ALA A 259 -1.16 3.14 17.82
C ALA A 259 -2.59 3.45 17.38
N PHE A 260 -3.32 2.49 16.82
CA PHE A 260 -4.75 2.67 16.51
C PHE A 260 -5.57 3.00 17.74
N ARG A 261 -5.36 2.28 18.84
CA ARG A 261 -6.11 2.49 20.09
C ARG A 261 -5.92 3.88 20.68
N TYR A 262 -4.69 4.41 20.66
CA TYR A 262 -4.39 5.69 21.27
C TYR A 262 -4.56 6.89 20.35
N LEU A 263 -4.25 6.76 19.05
CA LEU A 263 -4.22 7.85 18.10
C LEU A 263 -5.46 7.92 17.21
N LEU A 264 -6.14 6.77 16.99
CA LEU A 264 -7.36 6.66 16.19
C LEU A 264 -8.41 5.77 16.87
N PRO A 265 -8.85 6.09 18.11
CA PRO A 265 -9.81 5.27 18.86
C PRO A 265 -11.13 5.07 18.12
N GLU A 266 -11.58 6.07 17.34
CA GLU A 266 -12.81 5.99 16.54
C GLU A 266 -12.77 4.85 15.51
N VAL A 267 -11.58 4.53 14.96
CA VAL A 267 -11.38 3.40 14.06
C VAL A 267 -11.22 2.12 14.88
N ALA A 268 -10.33 2.12 15.88
CA ALA A 268 -10.01 0.94 16.68
C ALA A 268 -11.24 0.34 17.37
N ASP A 269 -12.11 1.16 17.94
CA ASP A 269 -13.31 0.72 18.66
C ASP A 269 -14.32 0.03 17.73
N ARG A 270 -14.44 0.48 16.45
CA ARG A 270 -15.31 -0.17 15.47
C ARG A 270 -14.91 -1.63 15.22
N PHE A 271 -13.61 -1.88 15.02
CA PHE A 271 -13.13 -3.24 14.77
C PHE A 271 -13.14 -4.10 16.03
N ARG A 272 -12.99 -3.49 17.22
CA ARG A 272 -13.06 -4.20 18.50
C ARG A 272 -14.44 -4.80 18.77
N GLU A 273 -15.52 -4.13 18.35
CA GLU A 273 -16.90 -4.61 18.54
C GLU A 273 -17.15 -6.01 17.93
N GLY A 274 -16.39 -6.37 16.90
CA GLY A 274 -16.52 -7.67 16.23
C GLY A 274 -15.20 -8.45 16.10
N GLU A 275 -14.26 -8.26 17.02
CA GLU A 275 -12.96 -8.94 16.96
C GLU A 275 -13.09 -10.47 16.90
N LEU A 276 -14.12 -11.03 17.54
CA LEU A 276 -14.46 -12.46 17.50
C LEU A 276 -15.00 -12.93 16.15
N LEU A 277 -15.46 -12.02 15.32
CA LEU A 277 -16.02 -12.34 14.01
C LEU A 277 -14.95 -12.37 12.92
N MET A 278 -13.78 -11.76 13.19
CA MET A 278 -12.67 -11.71 12.26
C MET A 278 -12.10 -13.11 12.01
N GLY A 279 -11.78 -13.43 10.75
CA GLY A 279 -11.32 -14.76 10.34
C GLY A 279 -12.40 -15.82 10.33
N THR A 280 -13.70 -15.45 10.43
CA THR A 280 -14.84 -16.35 10.40
C THR A 280 -15.75 -16.06 9.19
N ASP A 281 -16.73 -16.94 8.93
CA ASP A 281 -17.78 -16.75 7.91
C ASP A 281 -18.69 -15.53 8.16
N LYS A 282 -18.61 -14.90 9.33
CA LYS A 282 -19.38 -13.71 9.72
C LYS A 282 -18.61 -12.40 9.54
N GLU A 283 -17.34 -12.46 9.21
CA GLU A 283 -16.49 -11.27 9.04
C GLU A 283 -17.04 -10.31 8.00
N GLU A 284 -17.39 -10.80 6.81
CA GLU A 284 -17.88 -9.97 5.71
C GLU A 284 -19.12 -9.18 6.11
N ALA A 285 -20.13 -9.85 6.71
CA ALA A 285 -21.34 -9.18 7.17
C ALA A 285 -21.10 -8.16 8.28
N PHE A 286 -20.14 -8.40 9.16
CA PHE A 286 -19.73 -7.46 10.19
C PHE A 286 -19.04 -6.22 9.57
N ILE A 287 -18.12 -6.43 8.64
CA ILE A 287 -17.40 -5.36 7.96
C ILE A 287 -18.35 -4.47 7.15
N GLU A 288 -19.36 -5.03 6.48
CA GLU A 288 -20.39 -4.26 5.79
C GLU A 288 -21.13 -3.28 6.71
N GLN A 289 -21.30 -3.62 7.98
CA GLN A 289 -22.00 -2.76 8.95
C GLN A 289 -21.13 -1.66 9.52
N ILE A 290 -19.85 -1.94 9.81
CA ILE A 290 -19.00 -1.01 10.55
C ILE A 290 -18.11 -0.15 9.64
N PHE A 291 -17.58 -0.72 8.55
CA PHE A 291 -16.59 -0.05 7.70
C PHE A 291 -17.08 1.27 7.09
N PRO A 292 -18.32 1.38 6.57
CA PRO A 292 -18.87 2.64 6.07
C PRO A 292 -18.97 3.75 7.12
N LYS A 293 -18.95 3.39 8.42
CA LYS A 293 -19.02 4.34 9.54
C LYS A 293 -17.64 4.79 10.03
N CYS A 294 -16.57 4.21 9.50
CA CYS A 294 -15.22 4.66 9.82
C CYS A 294 -14.95 6.06 9.23
N PRO A 295 -14.15 6.89 9.90
CA PRO A 295 -13.71 8.15 9.36
C PRO A 295 -12.90 7.95 8.07
N ASN A 296 -13.03 8.89 7.13
CA ASN A 296 -12.23 8.88 5.90
C ASN A 296 -10.88 9.57 6.16
N ILE A 297 -9.89 8.81 6.59
CA ILE A 297 -8.59 9.32 7.01
C ILE A 297 -7.45 8.41 6.53
N SER A 298 -6.33 8.99 6.08
CA SER A 298 -5.13 8.22 5.76
C SER A 298 -4.37 7.81 7.03
N ILE A 299 -3.58 6.76 6.91
CA ILE A 299 -2.66 6.32 7.97
C ILE A 299 -1.62 7.41 8.28
N ASP A 300 -1.24 8.18 7.27
CA ASP A 300 -0.29 9.27 7.40
C ASP A 300 -0.80 10.32 8.38
N TYR A 301 -1.98 10.89 8.13
CA TYR A 301 -2.62 11.87 9.03
C TYR A 301 -3.11 11.28 10.36
N GLY A 302 -3.53 10.02 10.33
CA GLY A 302 -4.11 9.38 11.50
C GLY A 302 -3.09 8.95 12.53
N ILE A 303 -1.96 8.42 12.09
CA ILE A 303 -0.94 7.80 12.92
C ILE A 303 0.45 8.37 12.67
N MET A 304 0.94 8.40 11.41
CA MET A 304 2.34 8.70 11.14
C MET A 304 2.77 10.10 11.57
N GLU A 305 1.90 11.09 11.43
CA GLU A 305 2.16 12.47 11.86
C GLU A 305 2.06 12.68 13.39
N LYS A 306 1.42 11.74 14.11
CA LYS A 306 1.11 11.87 15.54
C LYS A 306 1.96 10.99 16.44
N ALA A 307 2.45 9.86 15.90
CA ALA A 307 3.22 8.89 16.66
C ALA A 307 4.65 9.41 16.91
N ASP A 308 5.14 9.22 18.10
CA ASP A 308 6.48 9.64 18.56
C ASP A 308 7.57 8.56 18.33
N ASN A 309 7.17 7.36 17.94
CA ASN A 309 8.02 6.20 17.74
C ASN A 309 8.17 5.83 16.25
N VAL A 310 8.13 6.80 15.36
CA VAL A 310 8.31 6.61 13.91
C VAL A 310 9.78 6.69 13.54
N PHE A 311 10.23 5.75 12.70
CA PHE A 311 11.59 5.66 12.18
C PHE A 311 11.57 5.51 10.67
N VAL A 312 12.57 6.05 10.00
CA VAL A 312 12.74 5.93 8.55
C VAL A 312 14.02 5.18 8.20
N ILE A 313 13.93 4.36 7.16
CA ILE A 313 15.06 3.67 6.55
C ILE A 313 15.29 4.31 5.19
N PRO A 314 16.33 5.14 5.02
CA PRO A 314 16.70 5.66 3.70
C PRO A 314 17.00 4.53 2.73
N SER A 315 16.40 4.58 1.56
CA SER A 315 16.38 3.46 0.62
C SER A 315 16.63 3.95 -0.81
N SER A 316 17.26 3.09 -1.63
CA SER A 316 17.66 3.40 -3.00
C SER A 316 17.49 2.20 -3.92
N PHE A 317 16.32 1.62 -3.97
CA PHE A 317 16.01 0.44 -4.79
C PHE A 317 15.18 0.76 -6.04
N GLY A 318 15.21 2.01 -6.52
CA GLY A 318 14.48 2.40 -7.73
C GLY A 318 12.96 2.34 -7.56
N TRP A 319 12.44 3.09 -6.58
CA TRP A 319 11.00 3.17 -6.29
C TRP A 319 10.30 4.24 -7.11
N SER A 320 9.10 3.93 -7.57
CA SER A 320 8.14 4.88 -8.11
C SER A 320 6.71 4.46 -7.77
N ASP A 321 5.86 5.43 -7.44
CA ASP A 321 4.42 5.18 -7.25
C ASP A 321 3.68 4.98 -8.58
N LEU A 322 4.34 5.20 -9.73
CA LEU A 322 3.72 5.20 -11.06
C LEU A 322 2.41 6.01 -11.06
N GLY A 323 2.44 7.21 -10.48
CA GLY A 323 1.24 8.01 -10.24
C GLY A 323 0.68 8.68 -11.49
N THR A 324 1.51 8.85 -12.53
CA THR A 324 1.19 9.62 -13.74
C THR A 324 1.88 9.08 -14.99
N TRP A 325 1.41 9.50 -16.16
CA TRP A 325 2.08 9.24 -17.45
C TRP A 325 3.52 9.76 -17.46
N GLY A 326 3.78 10.90 -16.81
CA GLY A 326 5.11 11.46 -16.67
C GLY A 326 6.04 10.53 -15.90
N SER A 327 5.57 9.91 -14.79
CA SER A 327 6.36 8.92 -14.05
C SER A 327 6.65 7.67 -14.88
N LEU A 328 5.70 7.21 -15.70
CA LEU A 328 5.93 6.10 -16.63
C LEU A 328 6.95 6.49 -17.72
N TYR A 329 6.83 7.70 -18.28
CA TYR A 329 7.78 8.24 -19.25
C TYR A 329 9.22 8.27 -18.70
N GLU A 330 9.41 8.73 -17.46
CA GLU A 330 10.75 8.79 -16.84
C GLU A 330 11.41 7.41 -16.68
N LEU A 331 10.61 6.39 -16.44
CA LEU A 331 11.06 5.00 -16.20
C LEU A 331 11.22 4.18 -17.48
N SER A 332 10.70 4.67 -18.62
CA SER A 332 10.71 3.96 -19.88
C SER A 332 11.97 4.26 -20.70
N GLU A 333 12.39 3.32 -21.52
CA GLU A 333 13.45 3.52 -22.51
C GLU A 333 13.03 4.58 -23.54
N LYS A 334 13.93 5.47 -23.87
CA LYS A 334 13.71 6.59 -24.76
C LYS A 334 14.54 6.45 -26.05
N ASP A 335 13.96 6.85 -27.19
CA ASP A 335 14.72 7.01 -28.42
C ASP A 335 15.70 8.23 -28.33
N GLN A 336 16.45 8.49 -29.40
CA GLN A 336 17.42 9.60 -29.45
C GLN A 336 16.79 10.99 -29.29
N ASN A 337 15.48 11.12 -29.52
CA ASN A 337 14.70 12.35 -29.40
C ASN A 337 13.88 12.38 -28.09
N GLY A 338 14.08 11.41 -27.19
CA GLY A 338 13.35 11.33 -25.95
C GLY A 338 11.93 10.80 -26.08
N ASN A 339 11.55 10.17 -27.20
CA ASN A 339 10.21 9.57 -27.33
C ASN A 339 10.20 8.16 -26.72
N VAL A 340 9.05 7.78 -26.17
CA VAL A 340 8.74 6.46 -25.59
C VAL A 340 7.64 5.80 -26.40
N SER A 341 7.78 4.52 -26.74
CA SER A 341 6.72 3.69 -27.32
C SER A 341 6.57 2.41 -26.52
N LEU A 342 5.39 2.15 -26.00
CA LEU A 342 5.07 0.94 -25.22
C LEU A 342 3.94 0.16 -25.90
N HIS A 343 4.08 -1.17 -25.91
CA HIS A 343 3.12 -2.15 -26.46
C HIS A 343 2.83 -2.00 -27.97
N SER A 344 3.42 -1.03 -28.65
CA SER A 344 3.14 -0.67 -30.05
C SER A 344 4.42 -0.35 -30.81
N GLU A 345 4.32 -0.33 -32.14
CA GLU A 345 5.37 0.16 -33.02
C GLU A 345 5.02 1.62 -33.41
N ALA A 346 5.72 2.60 -32.80
CA ALA A 346 5.54 4.01 -33.14
C ALA A 346 6.76 4.56 -33.89
N HIS A 347 6.49 5.25 -35.00
CA HIS A 347 7.50 5.95 -35.79
C HIS A 347 7.35 7.47 -35.59
N PHE A 348 8.44 8.10 -35.16
CA PHE A 348 8.46 9.52 -34.83
C PHE A 348 9.17 10.32 -35.90
N HIS A 349 8.52 11.38 -36.42
CA HIS A 349 9.04 12.31 -37.39
C HIS A 349 8.92 13.74 -36.88
N GLU A 350 10.03 14.47 -36.75
CA GLU A 350 10.04 15.85 -36.23
C GLU A 350 9.26 15.97 -34.90
N ALA A 351 9.41 14.97 -34.02
CA ALA A 351 8.64 14.80 -32.78
C ALA A 351 9.58 14.44 -31.61
N LYS A 352 9.42 15.08 -30.46
CA LYS A 352 10.30 14.95 -29.30
C LYS A 352 9.53 14.78 -27.99
N GLY A 353 10.09 13.98 -27.09
CA GLY A 353 9.60 13.90 -25.72
C GLY A 353 8.21 13.31 -25.57
N ASN A 354 7.67 12.59 -26.55
CA ASN A 354 6.34 12.01 -26.50
C ASN A 354 6.34 10.66 -25.79
N ILE A 355 5.18 10.28 -25.23
CA ILE A 355 4.90 8.91 -24.79
C ILE A 355 3.69 8.39 -25.57
N VAL A 356 3.91 7.29 -26.30
CA VAL A 356 2.90 6.59 -27.09
C VAL A 356 2.66 5.22 -26.49
N VAL A 357 1.43 4.94 -26.09
CA VAL A 357 1.03 3.66 -25.51
C VAL A 357 -0.27 3.23 -26.17
N LEU A 358 -0.20 2.23 -27.04
CA LEU A 358 -1.36 1.72 -27.78
C LEU A 358 -1.58 0.26 -27.43
N GLU A 359 -2.72 -0.27 -27.82
CA GLU A 359 -2.98 -1.71 -27.69
C GLU A 359 -1.94 -2.53 -28.45
N HIS A 360 -1.66 -3.71 -27.93
CA HIS A 360 -0.61 -4.58 -28.44
C HIS A 360 -0.78 -4.85 -29.96
N GLY A 361 0.30 -4.65 -30.72
CA GLY A 361 0.34 -4.88 -32.17
C GLY A 361 -0.16 -3.72 -33.02
N LYS A 362 -0.63 -2.62 -32.44
CA LYS A 362 -0.97 -1.40 -33.21
C LYS A 362 0.28 -0.64 -33.63
N LYS A 363 0.15 0.09 -34.73
CA LYS A 363 1.19 0.95 -35.31
C LYS A 363 0.75 2.39 -35.29
N ALA A 364 1.68 3.30 -35.03
CA ALA A 364 1.43 4.74 -35.07
C ALA A 364 2.53 5.47 -35.88
N ILE A 365 2.15 6.53 -36.53
CA ILE A 365 3.06 7.55 -37.02
C ILE A 365 2.74 8.84 -36.28
N VAL A 366 3.75 9.41 -35.63
CA VAL A 366 3.65 10.65 -34.88
C VAL A 366 4.57 11.69 -35.50
N GLN A 367 4.00 12.79 -36.00
CA GLN A 367 4.74 13.81 -36.75
C GLN A 367 4.43 15.20 -36.20
N GLY A 368 5.48 16.02 -35.99
CA GLY A 368 5.36 17.45 -35.73
C GLY A 368 4.77 17.84 -34.42
N VAL A 369 4.82 16.95 -33.41
CA VAL A 369 4.30 17.19 -32.03
C VAL A 369 5.33 16.84 -30.99
N ASP A 370 5.41 17.66 -29.93
CA ASP A 370 6.34 17.49 -28.81
C ASP A 370 5.59 17.40 -27.48
N ASP A 371 6.19 16.65 -26.54
CA ASP A 371 5.72 16.52 -25.15
C ASP A 371 4.26 16.07 -24.98
N MET A 372 3.84 15.13 -25.84
CA MET A 372 2.48 14.60 -25.83
C MET A 372 2.39 13.23 -25.14
N ILE A 373 1.24 12.98 -24.53
CA ILE A 373 0.74 11.67 -24.17
C ILE A 373 -0.24 11.26 -25.26
N ILE A 374 0.00 10.12 -25.90
CA ILE A 374 -0.88 9.49 -26.89
C ILE A 374 -1.13 8.07 -26.41
N ALA A 375 -2.31 7.83 -25.88
CA ALA A 375 -2.66 6.54 -25.28
C ALA A 375 -3.99 6.02 -25.79
N GLU A 376 -4.05 4.77 -26.20
CA GLU A 376 -5.28 4.13 -26.69
C GLU A 376 -5.50 2.77 -26.04
N GLN A 377 -6.71 2.55 -25.54
CA GLN A 377 -7.13 1.27 -24.97
C GLN A 377 -8.65 1.08 -25.14
N ASP A 378 -9.08 -0.13 -25.57
CA ASP A 378 -10.50 -0.52 -25.75
C ASP A 378 -11.32 0.52 -26.52
N GLY A 379 -10.76 1.02 -27.64
CA GLY A 379 -11.40 1.98 -28.52
C GLY A 379 -11.49 3.42 -28.00
N ALA A 380 -10.85 3.73 -26.86
CA ALA A 380 -10.75 5.09 -26.34
C ALA A 380 -9.33 5.64 -26.54
N LEU A 381 -9.22 6.87 -27.07
CA LEU A 381 -7.97 7.55 -27.39
C LEU A 381 -7.81 8.80 -26.52
N LEU A 382 -6.65 8.94 -25.91
CA LEU A 382 -6.18 10.15 -25.25
C LEU A 382 -5.07 10.79 -26.08
N VAL A 383 -5.18 12.08 -26.36
CA VAL A 383 -4.10 12.93 -26.86
C VAL A 383 -4.04 14.16 -25.96
N CYS A 384 -2.98 14.27 -25.17
CA CYS A 384 -2.87 15.29 -24.13
C CYS A 384 -1.41 15.74 -23.98
N LYS A 385 -1.16 17.02 -23.66
CA LYS A 385 0.18 17.49 -23.30
C LYS A 385 0.62 16.84 -21.97
N LYS A 386 1.88 16.40 -21.87
CA LYS A 386 2.43 15.86 -20.60
C LYS A 386 2.26 16.84 -19.44
N ALA A 387 2.45 18.14 -19.67
CA ALA A 387 2.25 19.17 -18.65
C ALA A 387 0.82 19.25 -18.09
N GLU A 388 -0.17 18.71 -18.79
CA GLU A 388 -1.59 18.72 -18.41
C GLU A 388 -2.07 17.39 -17.82
N GLU A 389 -1.18 16.43 -17.57
CA GLU A 389 -1.53 15.09 -17.12
C GLU A 389 -2.37 15.05 -15.84
N GLN A 390 -2.20 16.01 -14.93
CA GLN A 390 -2.98 16.09 -13.70
C GLN A 390 -4.46 16.38 -13.96
N ARG A 391 -4.78 17.00 -15.12
CA ARG A 391 -6.15 17.34 -15.53
C ARG A 391 -6.88 16.19 -16.24
N ILE A 392 -6.20 15.10 -16.57
CA ILE A 392 -6.83 13.94 -17.24
C ILE A 392 -8.07 13.47 -16.47
N LYS A 393 -8.00 13.44 -15.14
CA LYS A 393 -9.15 13.06 -14.29
C LYS A 393 -10.36 13.98 -14.53
N GLN A 394 -10.12 15.29 -14.69
CA GLN A 394 -11.18 16.26 -15.01
C GLN A 394 -11.75 15.98 -16.39
N PHE A 395 -10.90 15.82 -17.42
CA PHE A 395 -11.36 15.56 -18.79
C PHE A 395 -12.21 14.29 -18.89
N VAL A 396 -11.81 13.23 -18.18
CA VAL A 396 -12.57 11.96 -18.13
C VAL A 396 -13.93 12.12 -17.45
N SER A 397 -14.08 13.05 -16.50
CA SER A 397 -15.37 13.29 -15.85
C SER A 397 -16.41 13.99 -16.76
N GLU A 398 -16.00 14.44 -17.94
CA GLU A 398 -16.85 15.07 -18.96
C GLU A 398 -17.36 14.05 -20.00
N LEU A 399 -16.84 12.79 -19.98
CA LEU A 399 -17.26 11.67 -20.83
C LEU A 399 -18.41 10.88 -20.19
#